data_b1cfd411d177e1c19677ac176cca147c
#
_entry.id   b1cfd411d177e1c19677ac176cca147c
#
_cell.length_a   1.000
_cell.length_b   1.000
_cell.length_c   1.000
_cell.angle_alpha   90.00
_cell.angle_beta   90.00
_cell.angle_gamma   90.00
#
_symmetry.space_group_name_H-M   'P 1'
#
loop_
_entity.id
_entity.type
_entity.pdbx_description
1 polymer ?
#
loop_
_entity_poly.entity_id
_entity_poly.type
_entity_poly.pdbx_seq_one_letter_code
_entity_poly.pdbx_strand_id
1 'polypeptide(L)'
;MDGVETLRRIRELKTNKSKDAVIIILTANAVSGAREMFLQEGFADYLSKPIIAEKLEKMIQKYLPAELLLKNDVEQKVENPVESSDYVKSAQSENRLVDWKKGKALCMEDEEFYREMLQTFLDSHSDMQLRRYYEESDFENYRIKIHAMKSNLANIGAVSVSEMAKQLELALKNDNHVSYVQENHDEFMAVYEKVVSEVKTYMENA
;
A
#
# COMPACT_ATOMS: atom_id res chain seq x y z
N MET A 1 -2.08 18.12 -4.90
CA MET A 1 -1.87 17.67 -6.30
C MET A 1 -1.90 16.16 -6.29
N ASP A 2 -2.82 15.54 -6.99
CA ASP A 2 -2.93 14.10 -7.14
C ASP A 2 -2.16 13.59 -8.38
N GLY A 3 -2.16 12.25 -8.59
CA GLY A 3 -1.43 11.64 -9.71
C GLY A 3 -1.95 12.06 -11.08
N VAL A 4 -3.26 12.29 -11.22
CA VAL A 4 -3.90 12.70 -12.49
C VAL A 4 -3.51 14.14 -12.84
N GLU A 5 -3.59 15.03 -11.87
CA GLU A 5 -3.14 16.42 -12.05
C GLU A 5 -1.63 16.49 -12.37
N THR A 6 -0.83 15.63 -11.71
CA THR A 6 0.60 15.52 -12.00
C THR A 6 0.86 15.11 -13.43
N LEU A 7 0.16 14.07 -13.93
CA LEU A 7 0.28 13.63 -15.32
C LEU A 7 -0.06 14.75 -16.31
N ARG A 8 -1.17 15.46 -16.09
CA ARG A 8 -1.58 16.59 -16.95
C ARG A 8 -0.49 17.65 -17.01
N ARG A 9 0.04 18.08 -15.87
CA ARG A 9 1.11 19.08 -15.81
C ARG A 9 2.38 18.63 -16.51
N ILE A 10 2.78 17.33 -16.34
CA ILE A 10 3.93 16.77 -17.06
C ILE A 10 3.71 16.85 -18.57
N ARG A 11 2.53 16.51 -19.08
CA ARG A 11 2.22 16.53 -20.52
C ARG A 11 2.15 17.94 -21.10
N GLU A 12 1.76 18.94 -20.30
CA GLU A 12 1.65 20.35 -20.71
C GLU A 12 3.00 21.08 -20.75
N LEU A 13 4.04 20.56 -20.09
CA LEU A 13 5.35 21.20 -20.05
C LEU A 13 5.98 21.28 -21.46
N LYS A 14 6.14 22.49 -21.99
CA LYS A 14 6.72 22.73 -23.32
C LYS A 14 8.16 22.22 -23.47
N THR A 15 8.91 22.18 -22.36
CA THR A 15 10.30 21.71 -22.30
C THR A 15 10.42 20.25 -21.86
N ASN A 16 9.31 19.52 -21.88
CA ASN A 16 9.28 18.13 -21.41
C ASN A 16 10.09 17.20 -22.33
N LYS A 17 11.25 16.75 -21.83
CA LYS A 17 12.08 15.74 -22.50
C LYS A 17 11.51 14.32 -22.42
N SER A 18 10.48 14.13 -21.61
CA SER A 18 9.85 12.84 -21.31
C SER A 18 8.42 12.73 -21.87
N LYS A 19 8.16 13.40 -23.01
CA LYS A 19 6.82 13.39 -23.64
C LYS A 19 6.30 11.98 -23.91
N ASP A 20 7.21 11.10 -24.31
CA ASP A 20 6.92 9.71 -24.71
C ASP A 20 7.19 8.71 -23.58
N ALA A 21 7.49 9.21 -22.37
CA ALA A 21 7.73 8.34 -21.24
C ALA A 21 6.48 7.54 -20.86
N VAL A 22 6.67 6.26 -20.59
CA VAL A 22 5.64 5.39 -20.00
C VAL A 22 5.41 5.83 -18.57
N ILE A 23 4.18 6.26 -18.26
CA ILE A 23 3.81 6.70 -16.92
C ILE A 23 2.78 5.73 -16.35
N ILE A 24 3.14 5.09 -15.25
CA ILE A 24 2.34 4.10 -14.53
C ILE A 24 1.90 4.70 -13.20
N ILE A 25 0.61 4.62 -12.89
CA ILE A 25 0.10 5.11 -11.61
C ILE A 25 0.17 4.04 -10.53
N LEU A 26 0.61 4.43 -9.33
CA LEU A 26 0.56 3.58 -8.13
C LEU A 26 -0.64 4.00 -7.28
N THR A 27 -1.62 3.12 -7.11
CA THR A 27 -2.86 3.44 -6.38
C THR A 27 -3.10 2.49 -5.22
N ALA A 28 -3.64 3.01 -4.12
CA ALA A 28 -4.15 2.20 -3.01
C ALA A 28 -5.54 1.61 -3.30
N ASN A 29 -6.21 2.07 -4.37
CA ASN A 29 -7.59 1.71 -4.70
C ASN A 29 -7.64 0.98 -6.04
N ALA A 30 -7.70 -0.36 -5.99
CA ALA A 30 -7.89 -1.23 -7.14
C ALA A 30 -9.36 -1.65 -7.26
N VAL A 31 -10.28 -0.69 -7.42
CA VAL A 31 -11.71 -1.00 -7.65
C VAL A 31 -11.88 -1.51 -9.09
N SER A 32 -12.85 -2.38 -9.28
CA SER A 32 -13.27 -2.80 -10.62
C SER A 32 -13.60 -1.57 -11.48
N GLY A 33 -12.97 -1.45 -12.66
CA GLY A 33 -13.11 -0.27 -13.54
C GLY A 33 -12.06 0.85 -13.33
N ALA A 34 -11.25 0.80 -12.28
CA ALA A 34 -10.20 1.80 -12.06
C ALA A 34 -9.13 1.77 -13.16
N ARG A 35 -8.87 0.61 -13.74
CA ARG A 35 -7.92 0.45 -14.85
C ARG A 35 -8.33 1.28 -16.06
N GLU A 36 -9.57 1.13 -16.48
CA GLU A 36 -10.12 1.84 -17.64
C GLU A 36 -10.11 3.35 -17.42
N MET A 37 -10.42 3.80 -16.22
CA MET A 37 -10.38 5.22 -15.85
C MET A 37 -8.96 5.78 -15.96
N PHE A 38 -7.94 5.09 -15.42
CA PHE A 38 -6.56 5.57 -15.49
C PHE A 38 -5.99 5.55 -16.90
N LEU A 39 -6.36 4.57 -17.73
CA LEU A 39 -5.99 4.53 -19.14
C LEU A 39 -6.62 5.71 -19.91
N GLN A 40 -7.89 6.07 -19.62
CA GLN A 40 -8.55 7.23 -20.22
C GLN A 40 -7.90 8.56 -19.82
N GLU A 41 -7.38 8.67 -18.60
CA GLU A 41 -6.63 9.85 -18.14
C GLU A 41 -5.22 9.95 -18.76
N GLY A 42 -4.76 8.90 -19.47
CA GLY A 42 -3.48 8.91 -20.22
C GLY A 42 -2.31 8.23 -19.50
N PHE A 43 -2.56 7.47 -18.44
CA PHE A 43 -1.57 6.56 -17.89
C PHE A 43 -1.39 5.35 -18.79
N ALA A 44 -0.18 4.81 -18.86
CA ALA A 44 0.11 3.61 -19.65
C ALA A 44 -0.45 2.34 -18.96
N ASP A 45 -0.40 2.30 -17.63
CA ASP A 45 -0.94 1.22 -16.82
C ASP A 45 -1.04 1.65 -15.34
N TYR A 46 -1.44 0.73 -14.46
CA TYR A 46 -1.54 0.99 -13.02
C TYR A 46 -1.04 -0.20 -12.20
N LEU A 47 -0.54 0.08 -10.99
CA LEU A 47 -0.24 -0.92 -9.97
C LEU A 47 -0.94 -0.57 -8.67
N SER A 48 -1.56 -1.58 -8.06
CA SER A 48 -2.16 -1.43 -6.73
C SER A 48 -1.10 -1.50 -5.64
N LYS A 49 -1.25 -0.68 -4.60
CA LYS A 49 -0.49 -0.83 -3.36
C LYS A 49 -1.19 -1.86 -2.44
N PRO A 50 -0.44 -2.72 -1.73
CA PRO A 50 1.02 -2.82 -1.70
C PRO A 50 1.59 -3.33 -3.03
N ILE A 51 2.79 -2.85 -3.38
CA ILE A 51 3.44 -3.26 -4.63
C ILE A 51 4.00 -4.66 -4.44
N ILE A 52 3.48 -5.60 -5.22
CA ILE A 52 3.98 -6.98 -5.26
C ILE A 52 5.09 -7.02 -6.32
N ALA A 53 6.29 -7.46 -5.93
CA ALA A 53 7.48 -7.46 -6.76
C ALA A 53 7.26 -8.17 -8.11
N GLU A 54 6.63 -9.33 -8.11
CA GLU A 54 6.31 -10.10 -9.31
C GLU A 54 5.40 -9.33 -10.30
N LYS A 55 4.41 -8.58 -9.78
CA LYS A 55 3.54 -7.74 -10.61
C LYS A 55 4.29 -6.54 -11.18
N LEU A 56 5.17 -5.94 -10.38
CA LEU A 56 6.04 -4.85 -10.83
C LEU A 56 6.99 -5.32 -11.91
N GLU A 57 7.63 -6.46 -11.74
CA GLU A 57 8.55 -7.05 -12.71
C GLU A 57 7.85 -7.34 -14.05
N LYS A 58 6.69 -8.00 -14.03
CA LYS A 58 5.87 -8.23 -15.22
C LYS A 58 5.46 -6.92 -15.90
N MET A 59 5.17 -5.89 -15.11
CA MET A 59 4.83 -4.56 -15.61
C MET A 59 6.03 -3.89 -16.29
N ILE A 60 7.21 -3.95 -15.68
CA ILE A 60 8.45 -3.41 -16.24
C ILE A 60 8.79 -4.14 -17.53
N GLN A 61 8.75 -5.47 -17.54
CA GLN A 61 9.02 -6.29 -18.73
C GLN A 61 8.08 -5.95 -19.89
N LYS A 62 6.82 -5.63 -19.62
CA LYS A 62 5.83 -5.25 -20.65
C LYS A 62 6.20 -3.96 -21.39
N TYR A 63 6.87 -3.02 -20.71
CA TYR A 63 7.15 -1.68 -21.24
C TYR A 63 8.63 -1.44 -21.58
N LEU A 64 9.52 -2.36 -21.21
CA LEU A 64 10.92 -2.30 -21.63
C LEU A 64 11.09 -2.76 -23.08
N PRO A 65 12.01 -2.14 -23.83
CA PRO A 65 12.43 -2.66 -25.13
C PRO A 65 12.97 -4.10 -25.00
N ALA A 66 12.61 -4.96 -25.96
CA ALA A 66 13.00 -6.37 -25.94
C ALA A 66 14.52 -6.59 -25.84
N GLU A 67 15.31 -5.62 -26.31
CA GLU A 67 16.78 -5.62 -26.30
C GLU A 67 17.36 -5.49 -24.86
N LEU A 68 16.57 -4.94 -23.93
CA LEU A 68 16.95 -4.77 -22.53
C LEU A 68 16.46 -5.92 -21.64
N LEU A 69 15.67 -6.84 -22.18
CA LEU A 69 15.20 -8.02 -21.48
C LEU A 69 16.24 -9.13 -21.58
N LEU A 70 16.91 -9.46 -20.48
CA LEU A 70 17.75 -10.65 -20.40
C LEU A 70 16.83 -11.87 -20.56
N LYS A 71 17.08 -12.70 -21.58
CA LYS A 71 16.42 -14.00 -21.72
C LYS A 71 17.00 -14.93 -20.65
N ASN A 72 16.38 -14.98 -19.50
CA ASN A 72 16.58 -16.09 -18.61
C ASN A 72 15.69 -17.24 -19.09
N ASP A 73 16.31 -18.28 -19.67
CA ASP A 73 15.66 -19.55 -20.00
C ASP A 73 15.32 -20.30 -18.70
N VAL A 74 14.33 -19.80 -17.96
CA VAL A 74 13.66 -20.53 -16.90
C VAL A 74 12.17 -20.52 -17.25
N GLU A 75 11.74 -21.61 -17.88
CA GLU A 75 10.32 -21.94 -18.03
C GLU A 75 9.68 -22.07 -16.64
N GLN A 76 9.11 -20.97 -16.12
CA GLN A 76 8.19 -21.07 -15.01
C GLN A 76 6.76 -21.12 -15.56
N LYS A 77 6.12 -22.24 -15.28
CA LYS A 77 4.72 -22.50 -15.54
C LYS A 77 3.87 -21.32 -15.06
N VAL A 78 3.13 -20.77 -16.00
CA VAL A 78 2.06 -19.80 -15.74
C VAL A 78 0.92 -20.56 -15.05
N GLU A 79 0.82 -20.46 -13.75
CA GLU A 79 -0.41 -20.77 -13.03
C GLU A 79 -1.29 -19.52 -13.01
N ASN A 80 -2.56 -19.73 -13.34
CA ASN A 80 -3.60 -18.72 -13.56
C ASN A 80 -3.77 -17.74 -12.38
N PRO A 81 -4.29 -16.52 -12.62
CA PRO A 81 -4.56 -15.56 -11.57
C PRO A 81 -5.63 -16.12 -10.62
N VAL A 82 -5.25 -16.36 -9.38
CA VAL A 82 -6.18 -16.71 -8.32
C VAL A 82 -7.07 -15.51 -8.05
N GLU A 83 -8.35 -15.66 -8.37
CA GLU A 83 -9.40 -14.72 -8.00
C GLU A 83 -9.44 -14.54 -6.48
N SER A 84 -9.61 -13.30 -6.08
CA SER A 84 -9.52 -12.77 -4.71
C SER A 84 -10.71 -13.17 -3.81
N SER A 85 -11.14 -14.43 -3.77
CA SER A 85 -12.27 -14.84 -2.92
C SER A 85 -11.95 -15.82 -1.78
N ASP A 86 -10.70 -16.33 -1.63
CA ASP A 86 -10.40 -17.38 -0.65
C ASP A 86 -9.58 -16.94 0.57
N TYR A 87 -9.41 -15.64 0.81
CA TYR A 87 -8.59 -15.15 1.92
C TYR A 87 -9.26 -15.10 3.30
N VAL A 88 -10.45 -15.69 3.47
CA VAL A 88 -11.20 -15.61 4.75
C VAL A 88 -11.08 -16.86 5.63
N LYS A 89 -10.39 -17.93 5.20
CA LYS A 89 -10.35 -19.18 5.96
C LYS A 89 -8.95 -19.74 6.25
N SER A 90 -8.09 -18.99 6.93
CA SER A 90 -6.93 -19.59 7.62
C SER A 90 -6.43 -18.78 8.81
N ALA A 91 -7.34 -18.27 9.64
CA ALA A 91 -7.01 -17.68 10.93
C ALA A 91 -7.20 -18.73 12.03
N GLN A 92 -6.31 -19.69 12.10
CA GLN A 92 -6.14 -20.56 13.28
C GLN A 92 -4.65 -20.67 13.59
N SER A 93 -4.11 -19.63 14.26
CA SER A 93 -3.05 -19.76 15.25
C SER A 93 -2.74 -18.39 15.84
N GLU A 94 -3.01 -18.26 17.14
CA GLU A 94 -2.57 -17.17 18.01
C GLU A 94 -3.07 -15.76 17.65
N ASN A 95 -3.48 -15.04 18.64
CA ASN A 95 -4.00 -13.67 18.73
C ASN A 95 -3.00 -12.60 18.21
N ARG A 96 -2.39 -12.82 17.04
CA ARG A 96 -1.37 -11.96 16.43
C ARG A 96 -2.00 -10.98 15.45
N LEU A 97 -1.55 -9.73 15.53
CA LEU A 97 -2.00 -8.66 14.64
C LEU A 97 -1.18 -8.60 13.34
N VAL A 98 0.06 -9.15 13.35
CA VAL A 98 0.97 -9.19 12.22
C VAL A 98 1.10 -10.61 11.68
N ASP A 99 0.77 -10.80 10.42
CA ASP A 99 1.02 -12.03 9.68
C ASP A 99 2.42 -11.95 9.02
N TRP A 100 3.43 -12.42 9.76
CA TRP A 100 4.83 -12.40 9.30
C TRP A 100 5.04 -13.11 7.97
N LYS A 101 4.28 -14.20 7.72
CA LYS A 101 4.37 -14.94 6.47
C LYS A 101 3.90 -14.10 5.29
N LYS A 102 2.78 -13.38 5.45
CA LYS A 102 2.30 -12.46 4.42
C LYS A 102 3.27 -11.29 4.21
N GLY A 103 3.81 -10.73 5.29
CA GLY A 103 4.78 -9.65 5.20
C GLY A 103 6.03 -10.07 4.43
N LYS A 104 6.61 -11.23 4.77
CA LYS A 104 7.79 -11.79 4.07
C LYS A 104 7.51 -12.11 2.60
N ALA A 105 6.34 -12.65 2.29
CA ALA A 105 5.95 -12.94 0.91
C ALA A 105 5.92 -11.67 0.02
N LEU A 106 5.61 -10.51 0.59
CA LEU A 106 5.70 -9.22 -0.13
C LEU A 106 7.15 -8.82 -0.44
N CYS A 107 8.11 -9.35 0.32
CA CYS A 107 9.55 -9.15 0.15
C CYS A 107 10.23 -10.31 -0.61
N MET A 108 9.48 -11.14 -1.33
CA MET A 108 9.98 -12.35 -2.02
C MET A 108 10.71 -13.32 -1.09
N GLU A 109 10.24 -13.46 0.14
CA GLU A 109 10.84 -14.28 1.22
C GLU A 109 12.28 -13.82 1.62
N ASP A 110 12.70 -12.61 1.20
CA ASP A 110 13.96 -12.01 1.62
C ASP A 110 13.83 -11.48 3.06
N GLU A 111 14.47 -12.18 3.99
CA GLU A 111 14.42 -11.88 5.43
C GLU A 111 15.10 -10.55 5.76
N GLU A 112 16.22 -10.23 5.12
CA GLU A 112 16.98 -9.00 5.38
C GLU A 112 16.18 -7.79 4.90
N PHE A 113 15.61 -7.86 3.70
CA PHE A 113 14.74 -6.80 3.16
C PHE A 113 13.46 -6.63 3.99
N TYR A 114 12.88 -7.74 4.47
CA TYR A 114 11.70 -7.64 5.35
C TYR A 114 12.04 -6.96 6.68
N ARG A 115 13.21 -7.26 7.27
CA ARG A 115 13.68 -6.59 8.49
C ARG A 115 13.91 -5.10 8.28
N GLU A 116 14.49 -4.69 7.16
CA GLU A 116 14.63 -3.28 6.80
C GLU A 116 13.27 -2.58 6.69
N MET A 117 12.26 -3.26 6.14
CA MET A 117 10.90 -2.73 6.05
C MET A 117 10.25 -2.59 7.43
N LEU A 118 10.42 -3.56 8.33
CA LEU A 118 9.97 -3.47 9.72
C LEU A 118 10.67 -2.33 10.47
N GLN A 119 11.97 -2.15 10.27
CA GLN A 119 12.71 -1.02 10.86
C GLN A 119 12.18 0.31 10.34
N THR A 120 11.96 0.43 9.03
CA THR A 120 11.38 1.63 8.42
C THR A 120 9.99 1.93 9.00
N PHE A 121 9.17 0.89 9.23
CA PHE A 121 7.88 1.04 9.89
C PHE A 121 8.04 1.61 11.31
N LEU A 122 8.97 1.08 12.10
CA LEU A 122 9.25 1.55 13.46
C LEU A 122 9.76 3.00 13.47
N ASP A 123 10.63 3.37 12.54
CA ASP A 123 11.21 4.72 12.44
C ASP A 123 10.17 5.75 11.98
N SER A 124 9.23 5.33 11.15
CA SER A 124 8.16 6.16 10.59
C SER A 124 6.86 6.12 11.40
N HIS A 125 6.82 5.38 12.53
CA HIS A 125 5.58 5.30 13.32
C HIS A 125 5.14 6.70 13.78
N SER A 126 3.86 6.95 13.69
CA SER A 126 3.35 8.33 13.64
C SER A 126 2.09 8.51 14.49
N ASP A 127 2.00 7.73 15.55
CA ASP A 127 0.92 7.76 16.51
C ASP A 127 0.71 9.18 17.07
N MET A 128 1.77 9.87 17.50
CA MET A 128 1.69 11.23 18.03
C MET A 128 1.12 12.24 17.03
N GLN A 129 1.49 12.14 15.74
CA GLN A 129 0.97 13.06 14.73
C GLN A 129 -0.50 12.81 14.44
N LEU A 130 -0.93 11.54 14.38
CA LEU A 130 -2.32 11.21 14.14
C LEU A 130 -3.21 11.65 15.30
N ARG A 131 -2.76 11.44 16.57
CA ARG A 131 -3.45 11.93 17.77
C ARG A 131 -3.58 13.45 17.75
N ARG A 132 -2.51 14.15 17.45
CA ARG A 132 -2.51 15.61 17.35
C ARG A 132 -3.52 16.10 16.31
N TYR A 133 -3.55 15.55 15.10
CA TYR A 133 -4.54 15.96 14.10
C TYR A 133 -5.97 15.67 14.54
N TYR A 134 -6.19 14.58 15.28
CA TYR A 134 -7.49 14.26 15.87
C TYR A 134 -7.91 15.30 16.93
N GLU A 135 -7.03 15.62 17.87
CA GLU A 135 -7.25 16.59 18.95
C GLU A 135 -7.51 18.01 18.42
N GLU A 136 -6.76 18.40 17.37
CA GLU A 136 -6.91 19.70 16.68
C GLU A 136 -8.11 19.71 15.71
N SER A 137 -8.85 18.60 15.55
CA SER A 137 -9.92 18.44 14.57
C SER A 137 -9.48 18.71 13.13
N ASP A 138 -8.19 18.50 12.82
CA ASP A 138 -7.61 18.64 11.49
C ASP A 138 -7.81 17.35 10.70
N PHE A 139 -9.05 17.11 10.27
CA PHE A 139 -9.42 15.87 9.60
C PHE A 139 -8.86 15.76 8.17
N GLU A 140 -8.42 16.84 7.57
CA GLU A 140 -7.73 16.78 6.28
C GLU A 140 -6.33 16.14 6.43
N ASN A 141 -5.51 16.64 7.34
CA ASN A 141 -4.20 16.07 7.66
C ASN A 141 -4.32 14.69 8.32
N TYR A 142 -5.34 14.47 9.15
CA TYR A 142 -5.67 13.15 9.67
C TYR A 142 -5.87 12.13 8.53
N ARG A 143 -6.68 12.46 7.52
CA ARG A 143 -6.94 11.60 6.37
C ARG A 143 -5.68 11.28 5.56
N ILE A 144 -4.81 12.27 5.36
CA ILE A 144 -3.52 12.06 4.68
C ILE A 144 -2.64 11.10 5.49
N LYS A 145 -2.59 11.28 6.81
CA LYS A 145 -1.76 10.47 7.70
C LYS A 145 -2.26 9.03 7.80
N ILE A 146 -3.56 8.83 8.00
CA ILE A 146 -4.17 7.49 8.08
C ILE A 146 -4.03 6.73 6.77
N HIS A 147 -4.05 7.42 5.62
CA HIS A 147 -3.75 6.83 4.31
C HIS A 147 -2.33 6.25 4.25
N ALA A 148 -1.33 6.99 4.74
CA ALA A 148 0.05 6.49 4.80
C ALA A 148 0.17 5.31 5.78
N MET A 149 -0.44 5.40 6.97
CA MET A 149 -0.43 4.33 7.97
C MET A 149 -1.07 3.04 7.44
N LYS A 150 -2.19 3.13 6.71
CA LYS A 150 -2.82 2.00 6.03
C LYS A 150 -1.83 1.25 5.14
N SER A 151 -1.08 1.98 4.31
CA SER A 151 -0.11 1.37 3.39
C SER A 151 1.06 0.71 4.14
N ASN A 152 1.58 1.37 5.18
CA ASN A 152 2.66 0.83 6.00
C ASN A 152 2.23 -0.45 6.73
N LEU A 153 1.03 -0.48 7.31
CA LEU A 153 0.47 -1.65 7.98
C LEU A 153 0.29 -2.84 7.02
N ALA A 154 -0.21 -2.58 5.81
CA ALA A 154 -0.35 -3.63 4.80
C ALA A 154 1.00 -4.24 4.41
N ASN A 155 2.03 -3.40 4.23
CA ASN A 155 3.37 -3.82 3.81
C ASN A 155 4.04 -4.73 4.84
N ILE A 156 3.82 -4.52 6.14
CA ILE A 156 4.39 -5.39 7.19
C ILE A 156 3.58 -6.64 7.49
N GLY A 157 2.41 -6.82 6.82
CA GLY A 157 1.53 -7.96 7.04
C GLY A 157 0.43 -7.74 8.10
N ALA A 158 0.28 -6.53 8.66
CA ALA A 158 -0.78 -6.17 9.61
C ALA A 158 -2.10 -5.85 8.88
N VAL A 159 -2.62 -6.82 8.12
CA VAL A 159 -3.72 -6.63 7.16
C VAL A 159 -5.02 -6.19 7.83
N SER A 160 -5.36 -6.78 8.97
CA SER A 160 -6.59 -6.43 9.73
C SER A 160 -6.57 -4.97 10.19
N VAL A 161 -5.42 -4.50 10.68
CA VAL A 161 -5.25 -3.13 11.18
C VAL A 161 -5.17 -2.14 10.01
N SER A 162 -4.59 -2.56 8.88
CA SER A 162 -4.65 -1.79 7.63
C SER A 162 -6.09 -1.58 7.15
N GLU A 163 -6.97 -2.58 7.29
CA GLU A 163 -8.39 -2.43 6.93
C GLU A 163 -9.12 -1.45 7.88
N MET A 164 -8.81 -1.45 9.20
CA MET A 164 -9.33 -0.43 10.11
C MET A 164 -8.91 0.98 9.69
N ALA A 165 -7.63 1.18 9.34
CA ALA A 165 -7.14 2.45 8.81
C ALA A 165 -7.86 2.88 7.53
N LYS A 166 -8.18 1.93 6.64
CA LYS A 166 -8.93 2.18 5.41
C LYS A 166 -10.36 2.63 5.70
N GLN A 167 -11.03 2.07 6.69
CA GLN A 167 -12.39 2.49 7.06
C GLN A 167 -12.39 3.94 7.59
N LEU A 168 -11.42 4.31 8.42
CA LEU A 168 -11.23 5.69 8.88
C LEU A 168 -10.96 6.67 7.72
N GLU A 169 -10.11 6.27 6.77
CA GLU A 169 -9.83 7.07 5.57
C GLU A 169 -11.09 7.29 4.72
N LEU A 170 -11.85 6.21 4.47
CA LEU A 170 -13.06 6.25 3.65
C LEU A 170 -14.17 7.10 4.28
N ALA A 171 -14.32 7.05 5.60
CA ALA A 171 -15.28 7.88 6.32
C ALA A 171 -15.05 9.37 6.08
N LEU A 172 -13.79 9.80 5.99
CA LEU A 172 -13.46 11.20 5.72
C LEU A 172 -13.47 11.56 4.21
N LYS A 173 -13.39 10.56 3.33
CA LYS A 173 -13.29 10.81 1.89
C LYS A 173 -14.67 10.97 1.22
N ASN A 174 -15.65 10.14 1.59
CA ASN A 174 -16.90 10.04 0.83
C ASN A 174 -17.96 11.04 1.30
N ASP A 175 -18.17 11.21 2.61
CA ASP A 175 -19.22 12.08 3.13
C ASP A 175 -18.76 12.89 4.36
N ASN A 176 -17.48 12.94 4.61
CA ASN A 176 -16.87 13.59 5.77
C ASN A 176 -17.53 13.15 7.10
N HIS A 177 -17.74 11.84 7.27
CA HIS A 177 -18.34 11.23 8.46
C HIS A 177 -17.36 11.31 9.64
N VAL A 178 -17.21 12.49 10.20
CA VAL A 178 -16.34 12.76 11.35
C VAL A 178 -16.76 11.92 12.56
N SER A 179 -18.06 11.68 12.75
CA SER A 179 -18.59 10.84 13.85
C SER A 179 -17.99 9.44 13.85
N TYR A 180 -17.84 8.81 12.68
CA TYR A 180 -17.20 7.49 12.57
C TYR A 180 -15.74 7.53 13.05
N VAL A 181 -15.00 8.59 12.71
CA VAL A 181 -13.61 8.75 13.18
C VAL A 181 -13.59 8.95 14.68
N GLN A 182 -14.50 9.76 15.22
CA GLN A 182 -14.59 10.00 16.67
C GLN A 182 -14.90 8.73 17.47
N GLU A 183 -15.73 7.85 16.93
CA GLU A 183 -16.10 6.59 17.58
C GLU A 183 -15.01 5.51 17.50
N ASN A 184 -14.16 5.55 16.46
CA ASN A 184 -13.22 4.45 16.16
C ASN A 184 -11.73 4.83 16.30
N HIS A 185 -11.41 6.11 16.53
CA HIS A 185 -10.01 6.58 16.64
C HIS A 185 -9.25 5.88 17.76
N ASP A 186 -9.82 5.87 18.96
CA ASP A 186 -9.14 5.33 20.15
C ASP A 186 -8.94 3.82 20.04
N GLU A 187 -9.91 3.09 19.50
CA GLU A 187 -9.78 1.66 19.24
C GLU A 187 -8.66 1.40 18.23
N PHE A 188 -8.65 2.13 17.12
CA PHE A 188 -7.59 2.02 16.13
C PHE A 188 -6.22 2.28 16.75
N MET A 189 -6.08 3.34 17.53
CA MET A 189 -4.81 3.70 18.17
C MET A 189 -4.33 2.64 19.14
N ALA A 190 -5.23 2.07 19.94
CA ALA A 190 -4.89 1.00 20.88
C ALA A 190 -4.42 -0.28 20.16
N VAL A 191 -5.03 -0.61 19.02
CA VAL A 191 -4.63 -1.75 18.21
C VAL A 191 -3.31 -1.47 17.46
N TYR A 192 -3.12 -0.26 16.95
CA TYR A 192 -1.88 0.17 16.30
C TYR A 192 -0.67 0.07 17.24
N GLU A 193 -0.80 0.53 18.50
CA GLU A 193 0.26 0.41 19.51
C GLU A 193 0.64 -1.05 19.80
N LYS A 194 -0.33 -1.96 19.78
CA LYS A 194 -0.05 -3.41 19.89
C LYS A 194 0.75 -3.93 18.70
N VAL A 195 0.43 -3.48 17.47
CA VAL A 195 1.24 -3.82 16.28
C VAL A 195 2.67 -3.32 16.44
N VAL A 196 2.87 -2.08 16.87
CA VAL A 196 4.22 -1.52 17.11
C VAL A 196 4.99 -2.36 18.14
N SER A 197 4.33 -2.76 19.24
CA SER A 197 4.93 -3.61 20.27
C SER A 197 5.28 -5.00 19.73
N GLU A 198 4.39 -5.60 18.94
CA GLU A 198 4.61 -6.92 18.33
C GLU A 198 5.78 -6.90 17.36
N VAL A 199 5.90 -5.84 16.52
CA VAL A 199 7.04 -5.65 15.61
C VAL A 199 8.34 -5.47 16.37
N LYS A 200 8.38 -4.66 17.44
CA LYS A 200 9.57 -4.50 18.30
C LYS A 200 10.02 -5.85 18.86
N THR A 201 9.09 -6.60 19.44
CA THR A 201 9.40 -7.93 20.00
C THR A 201 9.91 -8.91 18.95
N TYR A 202 9.36 -8.87 17.74
CA TYR A 202 9.86 -9.67 16.62
C TYR A 202 11.30 -9.30 16.25
N MET A 203 11.60 -8.00 16.13
CA MET A 203 12.92 -7.51 15.77
C MET A 203 14.00 -7.84 16.81
N GLU A 204 13.63 -7.90 18.10
CA GLU A 204 14.53 -8.26 19.21
C GLU A 204 14.86 -9.77 19.24
N ASN A 205 13.94 -10.63 18.79
CA ASN A 205 14.06 -12.09 18.88
C ASN A 205 14.46 -12.77 17.57
N ALA A 206 14.57 -12.06 16.50
CA ALA A 206 14.97 -12.54 15.16
C ALA A 206 16.38 -12.09 14.81
#